data_0910a1294551e127230da660960436d6
#
_entry.id   0910a1294551e127230da660960436d6
#
_cell.length_a   1.000
_cell.length_b   1.000
_cell.length_c   1.000
_cell.angle_alpha   90.00
_cell.angle_beta   90.00
_cell.angle_gamma   90.00
#
_symmetry.space_group_name_H-M   'P 1'
#
loop_
_entity.id
_entity.type
_entity.pdbx_description
1 polymer ?
#
loop_
_entity_poly.entity_id
_entity_poly.type
_entity_poly.pdbx_seq_one_letter_code
_entity_poly.pdbx_strand_id
1 'polypeptide(L)'
;MEKAKGREYIKNWVAVIVDSTFMHTGINSLMNMVYNQATGTVVILDNSTTGMTGHQDHAASGKTLKGQVVPAINIYGLCRSLGIEHVCEVNAFDQAELERVIKEEVARDAVSVIITKAPCALLKGIMTILWRNRWLSRGPPHCPGHPSLPPDSSRCCVLPLPSGLSYEACASGNTQVGDLGRG
;
A
#
# COMPACT_ATOMS: atom_id res chain seq x y z
N MET A 1 -22.18 -20.12 4.23
CA MET A 1 -21.92 -19.72 5.63
C MET A 1 -23.15 -19.09 6.28
N GLU A 2 -23.80 -18.15 5.64
CA GLU A 2 -25.02 -17.49 6.16
C GLU A 2 -26.10 -18.45 6.60
N LYS A 3 -26.42 -19.47 5.77
CA LYS A 3 -27.41 -20.51 6.10
C LYS A 3 -27.05 -21.36 7.32
N ALA A 4 -25.76 -21.45 7.68
CA ALA A 4 -25.30 -22.32 8.76
C ALA A 4 -25.08 -21.60 10.11
N LYS A 5 -24.77 -20.30 10.07
CA LYS A 5 -24.36 -19.56 11.28
C LYS A 5 -25.12 -18.24 11.51
N GLY A 6 -26.06 -17.90 10.60
CA GLY A 6 -26.83 -16.68 10.68
C GLY A 6 -26.12 -15.42 10.15
N ARG A 7 -26.89 -14.37 9.92
CA ARG A 7 -26.45 -13.13 9.29
C ARG A 7 -25.47 -12.34 10.17
N GLU A 8 -25.59 -12.44 11.47
CA GLU A 8 -24.69 -11.76 12.42
C GLU A 8 -23.24 -12.23 12.36
N TYR A 9 -23.02 -13.51 12.05
CA TYR A 9 -21.67 -14.06 11.91
C TYR A 9 -20.93 -13.49 10.68
N ILE A 10 -21.67 -13.04 9.68
CA ILE A 10 -21.13 -12.54 8.41
C ILE A 10 -20.84 -11.05 8.46
N LYS A 11 -21.45 -10.28 9.36
CA LYS A 11 -21.22 -8.85 9.53
C LYS A 11 -19.75 -8.45 9.77
N ASN A 12 -18.98 -9.34 10.38
CA ASN A 12 -17.58 -9.10 10.71
C ASN A 12 -16.61 -9.74 9.68
N TRP A 13 -17.07 -9.96 8.46
CA TRP A 13 -16.26 -10.61 7.45
C TRP A 13 -15.49 -9.57 6.61
N VAL A 14 -14.20 -9.76 6.53
CA VAL A 14 -13.30 -8.90 5.72
C VAL A 14 -12.57 -9.76 4.72
N ALA A 15 -12.67 -9.40 3.44
CA ALA A 15 -11.85 -9.97 2.37
C ALA A 15 -10.75 -8.99 2.01
N VAL A 16 -9.52 -9.49 1.88
CA VAL A 16 -8.38 -8.67 1.43
C VAL A 16 -7.91 -9.17 0.07
N ILE A 17 -7.75 -8.25 -0.87
CA ILE A 17 -7.32 -8.56 -2.24
C ILE A 17 -6.38 -7.46 -2.74
N VAL A 18 -5.36 -7.82 -3.52
CA VAL A 18 -4.47 -6.84 -4.14
C VAL A 18 -5.07 -6.29 -5.45
N ASP A 19 -4.69 -5.07 -5.83
CA ASP A 19 -5.19 -4.35 -7.00
C ASP A 19 -5.13 -5.16 -8.30
N SER A 20 -4.01 -5.80 -8.59
CA SER A 20 -3.84 -6.62 -9.78
C SER A 20 -4.79 -7.82 -9.81
N THR A 21 -4.93 -8.55 -8.70
CA THR A 21 -5.86 -9.68 -8.59
C THR A 21 -7.31 -9.20 -8.66
N PHE A 22 -7.61 -8.05 -8.05
CA PHE A 22 -8.94 -7.44 -8.16
C PHE A 22 -9.29 -7.12 -9.61
N MET A 23 -8.38 -6.49 -10.36
CA MET A 23 -8.59 -6.14 -11.76
C MET A 23 -8.70 -7.34 -12.68
N HIS A 24 -8.07 -8.46 -12.37
CA HIS A 24 -8.14 -9.68 -13.18
C HIS A 24 -9.37 -10.53 -12.89
N THR A 25 -9.71 -10.75 -11.62
CA THR A 25 -10.77 -11.71 -11.23
C THR A 25 -11.65 -11.25 -10.08
N GLY A 26 -11.21 -10.35 -9.22
CA GLY A 26 -11.93 -9.92 -8.01
C GLY A 26 -13.22 -9.16 -8.29
N ILE A 27 -13.29 -8.46 -9.40
CA ILE A 27 -14.47 -7.69 -9.81
C ILE A 27 -15.71 -8.58 -9.89
N ASN A 28 -15.58 -9.79 -10.43
CA ASN A 28 -16.70 -10.73 -10.57
C ASN A 28 -17.27 -11.12 -9.21
N SER A 29 -16.39 -11.35 -8.23
CA SER A 29 -16.81 -11.69 -6.87
C SER A 29 -17.51 -10.51 -6.20
N LEU A 30 -16.98 -9.31 -6.35
CA LEU A 30 -17.58 -8.10 -5.81
C LEU A 30 -18.96 -7.81 -6.42
N MET A 31 -19.09 -7.94 -7.75
CA MET A 31 -20.37 -7.82 -8.46
C MET A 31 -21.39 -8.84 -7.95
N ASN A 32 -20.97 -10.08 -7.70
CA ASN A 32 -21.83 -11.12 -7.16
C ASN A 32 -22.26 -10.81 -5.71
N MET A 33 -21.40 -10.21 -4.89
CA MET A 33 -21.78 -9.74 -3.55
C MET A 33 -22.87 -8.68 -3.62
N VAL A 34 -22.73 -7.68 -4.49
CA VAL A 34 -23.74 -6.63 -4.68
C VAL A 34 -25.06 -7.22 -5.19
N TYR A 35 -25.01 -8.05 -6.22
CA TYR A 35 -26.20 -8.69 -6.80
C TYR A 35 -27.00 -9.51 -5.77
N ASN A 36 -26.30 -10.23 -4.90
CA ASN A 36 -26.93 -11.05 -3.86
C ASN A 36 -27.23 -10.28 -2.57
N GLN A 37 -27.05 -8.97 -2.54
CA GLN A 37 -27.24 -8.15 -1.33
C GLN A 37 -26.51 -8.74 -0.11
N ALA A 38 -25.28 -9.19 -0.34
CA ALA A 38 -24.44 -9.71 0.72
C ALA A 38 -24.01 -8.57 1.67
N THR A 39 -23.48 -8.93 2.83
CA THR A 39 -22.83 -8.01 3.75
C THR A 39 -21.35 -8.35 3.86
N GLY A 40 -20.52 -7.37 4.12
CA GLY A 40 -19.09 -7.56 4.37
C GLY A 40 -18.22 -6.51 3.70
N THR A 41 -17.00 -6.41 4.18
CA THR A 41 -16.03 -5.39 3.76
C THR A 41 -14.95 -6.01 2.88
N VAL A 42 -14.69 -5.41 1.73
CA VAL A 42 -13.58 -5.78 0.84
C VAL A 42 -12.50 -4.72 0.93
N VAL A 43 -11.29 -5.13 1.32
CA VAL A 43 -10.11 -4.26 1.36
C VAL A 43 -9.26 -4.52 0.12
N ILE A 44 -9.11 -3.52 -0.73
CA ILE A 44 -8.27 -3.57 -1.93
C ILE A 44 -6.94 -2.90 -1.62
N LEU A 45 -5.85 -3.65 -1.71
CA LEU A 45 -4.50 -3.14 -1.52
C LEU A 45 -3.97 -2.62 -2.86
N ASP A 46 -4.07 -1.30 -3.08
CA ASP A 46 -3.58 -0.65 -4.30
C ASP A 46 -2.12 -0.23 -4.11
N ASN A 47 -1.21 -1.06 -4.63
CA ASN A 47 0.22 -0.79 -4.65
C ASN A 47 0.73 -0.35 -6.04
N SER A 48 -0.19 -0.12 -6.98
CA SER A 48 0.06 0.36 -8.35
C SER A 48 0.92 -0.56 -9.21
N THR A 49 1.07 -1.84 -8.85
CA THR A 49 1.82 -2.83 -9.62
C THR A 49 1.50 -4.26 -9.20
N THR A 50 1.77 -5.24 -10.05
CA THR A 50 1.74 -6.66 -9.68
C THR A 50 3.06 -7.04 -9.00
N GLY A 51 3.21 -6.72 -7.71
CA GLY A 51 4.52 -6.76 -7.02
C GLY A 51 5.17 -8.14 -6.93
N MET A 52 4.40 -9.19 -6.58
CA MET A 52 4.94 -10.52 -6.26
C MET A 52 5.56 -11.26 -7.44
N THR A 53 5.13 -10.98 -8.66
CA THR A 53 5.54 -11.74 -9.86
C THR A 53 6.51 -10.98 -10.76
N GLY A 54 7.05 -9.85 -10.32
CA GLY A 54 8.09 -9.10 -11.02
C GLY A 54 7.64 -7.74 -11.57
N HIS A 55 6.71 -7.08 -10.91
CA HIS A 55 6.28 -5.70 -11.20
C HIS A 55 5.62 -5.51 -12.58
N GLN A 56 4.77 -6.48 -12.99
CA GLN A 56 4.00 -6.34 -14.20
C GLN A 56 2.95 -5.23 -14.07
N ASP A 57 2.68 -4.59 -15.19
CA ASP A 57 1.58 -3.64 -15.30
C ASP A 57 0.23 -4.38 -15.39
N HIS A 58 -0.81 -3.74 -14.92
CA HIS A 58 -2.20 -4.18 -15.01
C HIS A 58 -3.11 -3.01 -15.35
N ALA A 59 -4.39 -3.25 -15.55
CA ALA A 59 -5.31 -2.23 -16.07
C ALA A 59 -5.40 -0.94 -15.22
N ALA A 60 -5.11 -1.00 -13.92
CA ALA A 60 -5.08 0.18 -13.04
C ALA A 60 -3.68 0.81 -12.87
N SER A 61 -2.61 0.26 -13.47
CA SER A 61 -1.28 0.86 -13.40
C SER A 61 -1.03 1.97 -14.44
N GLY A 62 -1.89 2.09 -15.46
CA GLY A 62 -1.79 3.13 -16.49
C GLY A 62 -0.72 2.88 -17.55
N LYS A 63 -0.32 1.62 -17.74
CA LYS A 63 0.61 1.21 -18.80
C LYS A 63 0.13 -0.05 -19.51
N THR A 64 0.36 -0.10 -20.81
CA THR A 64 0.13 -1.31 -21.61
C THR A 64 1.29 -2.30 -21.48
N LEU A 65 1.06 -3.55 -21.91
CA LEU A 65 2.11 -4.58 -21.99
C LEU A 65 3.33 -4.14 -22.84
N LYS A 66 3.13 -3.22 -23.80
CA LYS A 66 4.20 -2.66 -24.64
C LYS A 66 4.86 -1.41 -24.01
N GLY A 67 4.51 -1.07 -22.77
CA GLY A 67 5.07 0.08 -22.04
C GLY A 67 4.47 1.45 -22.43
N GLN A 68 3.43 1.49 -23.26
CA GLN A 68 2.76 2.74 -23.63
C GLN A 68 1.95 3.26 -22.44
N VAL A 69 2.06 4.55 -22.16
CA VAL A 69 1.25 5.20 -21.12
C VAL A 69 -0.18 5.37 -21.65
N VAL A 70 -1.14 4.90 -20.87
CA VAL A 70 -2.57 4.97 -21.15
C VAL A 70 -3.32 5.39 -19.88
N PRO A 71 -4.56 5.89 -19.98
CA PRO A 71 -5.37 6.15 -18.82
C PRO A 71 -5.55 4.88 -17.97
N ALA A 72 -5.22 4.96 -16.67
CA ALA A 72 -5.46 3.89 -15.72
C ALA A 72 -6.95 3.74 -15.44
N ILE A 73 -7.42 2.52 -15.24
CA ILE A 73 -8.77 2.28 -14.75
C ILE A 73 -8.86 2.76 -13.30
N ASN A 74 -9.85 3.59 -13.02
CA ASN A 74 -10.11 4.08 -11.68
C ASN A 74 -10.88 3.02 -10.87
N ILE A 75 -10.22 2.37 -9.91
CA ILE A 75 -10.80 1.32 -9.07
C ILE A 75 -11.97 1.87 -8.24
N TYR A 76 -11.85 3.10 -7.70
CA TYR A 76 -12.92 3.75 -6.94
C TYR A 76 -14.17 3.94 -7.82
N GLY A 77 -14.00 4.54 -9.00
CA GLY A 77 -15.10 4.75 -9.94
C GLY A 77 -15.74 3.43 -10.39
N LEU A 78 -14.93 2.39 -10.58
CA LEU A 78 -15.41 1.04 -10.93
C LEU A 78 -16.28 0.46 -9.81
N CYS A 79 -15.85 0.51 -8.55
CA CYS A 79 -16.63 0.05 -7.41
C CYS A 79 -17.94 0.85 -7.27
N ARG A 80 -17.90 2.15 -7.46
CA ARG A 80 -19.12 3.00 -7.46
C ARG A 80 -20.08 2.63 -8.57
N SER A 81 -19.58 2.32 -9.76
CA SER A 81 -20.43 1.91 -10.92
C SER A 81 -21.11 0.57 -10.73
N LEU A 82 -20.58 -0.30 -9.86
CA LEU A 82 -21.24 -1.55 -9.46
C LEU A 82 -22.41 -1.31 -8.47
N GLY A 83 -22.68 -0.08 -8.06
CA GLY A 83 -23.76 0.26 -7.13
C GLY A 83 -23.34 0.22 -5.65
N ILE A 84 -22.05 0.18 -5.34
CA ILE A 84 -21.58 0.20 -3.95
C ILE A 84 -21.60 1.64 -3.44
N GLU A 85 -22.36 1.89 -2.39
CA GLU A 85 -22.49 3.22 -1.79
C GLU A 85 -21.31 3.54 -0.84
N HIS A 86 -20.74 2.53 -0.20
CA HIS A 86 -19.67 2.67 0.78
C HIS A 86 -18.33 2.29 0.15
N VAL A 87 -17.69 3.26 -0.50
CA VAL A 87 -16.34 3.12 -1.06
C VAL A 87 -15.46 4.21 -0.47
N CYS A 88 -14.38 3.83 0.19
CA CYS A 88 -13.42 4.73 0.83
C CYS A 88 -12.03 4.54 0.25
N GLU A 89 -11.27 5.64 0.08
CA GLU A 89 -9.85 5.59 -0.25
C GLU A 89 -9.05 6.08 0.96
N VAL A 90 -8.05 5.32 1.39
CA VAL A 90 -7.22 5.61 2.56
C VAL A 90 -5.75 5.43 2.21
N ASN A 91 -4.91 6.32 2.74
CA ASN A 91 -3.46 6.13 2.65
C ASN A 91 -3.03 4.98 3.58
N ALA A 92 -2.40 3.93 3.03
CA ALA A 92 -1.96 2.77 3.81
C ALA A 92 -0.92 3.11 4.90
N PHE A 93 -0.24 4.25 4.82
CA PHE A 93 0.71 4.70 5.85
C PHE A 93 0.05 5.45 7.01
N ASP A 94 -1.20 5.88 6.85
CA ASP A 94 -1.99 6.47 7.94
C ASP A 94 -2.72 5.37 8.70
N GLN A 95 -2.03 4.78 9.66
CA GLN A 95 -2.54 3.65 10.43
C GLN A 95 -3.77 4.03 11.28
N ALA A 96 -3.80 5.26 11.81
CA ALA A 96 -4.90 5.70 12.65
C ALA A 96 -6.19 5.85 11.85
N GLU A 97 -6.11 6.49 10.68
CA GLU A 97 -7.25 6.64 9.78
C GLU A 97 -7.70 5.31 9.20
N LEU A 98 -6.76 4.44 8.81
CA LEU A 98 -7.07 3.11 8.28
C LEU A 98 -7.81 2.26 9.34
N GLU A 99 -7.35 2.27 10.58
CA GLU A 99 -8.00 1.54 11.68
C GLU A 99 -9.42 2.07 11.94
N ARG A 100 -9.59 3.39 11.93
CA ARG A 100 -10.88 4.03 12.10
C ARG A 100 -11.87 3.61 11.01
N VAL A 101 -11.44 3.71 9.74
CA VAL A 101 -12.27 3.37 8.58
C VAL A 101 -12.62 1.88 8.56
N ILE A 102 -11.68 0.99 8.86
CA ILE A 102 -11.95 -0.45 8.93
C ILE A 102 -13.03 -0.74 9.99
N LYS A 103 -12.91 -0.18 11.19
CA LYS A 103 -13.90 -0.38 12.27
C LYS A 103 -15.30 0.13 11.87
N GLU A 104 -15.34 1.28 11.21
CA GLU A 104 -16.59 1.88 10.74
C GLU A 104 -17.24 1.03 9.65
N GLU A 105 -16.48 0.63 8.63
CA GLU A 105 -17.03 -0.10 7.49
C GLU A 105 -17.40 -1.56 7.82
N VAL A 106 -16.65 -2.21 8.70
CA VAL A 106 -16.98 -3.58 9.19
C VAL A 106 -18.27 -3.61 10.00
N ALA A 107 -18.60 -2.51 10.68
CA ALA A 107 -19.83 -2.42 11.46
C ALA A 107 -21.10 -2.24 10.59
N ARG A 108 -20.96 -1.97 9.30
CA ARG A 108 -22.09 -1.73 8.39
C ARG A 108 -22.78 -3.04 7.97
N ASP A 109 -24.09 -2.96 7.79
CA ASP A 109 -24.90 -4.08 7.28
C ASP A 109 -25.09 -3.94 5.75
N ALA A 110 -23.98 -3.75 5.04
CA ALA A 110 -23.95 -3.56 3.58
C ALA A 110 -22.60 -4.02 3.02
N VAL A 111 -22.50 -4.11 1.70
CA VAL A 111 -21.20 -4.28 1.02
C VAL A 111 -20.45 -2.95 1.10
N SER A 112 -19.25 -2.98 1.65
CA SER A 112 -18.33 -1.84 1.65
C SER A 112 -16.99 -2.18 1.05
N VAL A 113 -16.32 -1.17 0.48
CA VAL A 113 -15.00 -1.32 -0.14
C VAL A 113 -14.06 -0.28 0.41
N ILE A 114 -12.91 -0.72 0.90
CA ILE A 114 -11.82 0.14 1.35
C ILE A 114 -10.64 -0.03 0.39
N ILE A 115 -10.22 1.03 -0.26
CA ILE A 115 -9.06 1.04 -1.16
C ILE A 115 -7.89 1.65 -0.40
N THR A 116 -6.92 0.83 -0.03
CA THR A 116 -5.72 1.31 0.65
C THR A 116 -4.65 1.61 -0.38
N LYS A 117 -4.24 2.88 -0.48
CA LYS A 117 -3.27 3.34 -1.47
C LYS A 117 -1.89 3.52 -0.86
N ALA A 118 -0.91 2.78 -1.38
CA ALA A 118 0.51 3.03 -1.14
C ALA A 118 1.33 2.42 -2.28
N PRO A 119 2.15 3.20 -2.99
CA PRO A 119 2.96 2.66 -4.07
C PRO A 119 3.92 1.59 -3.53
N CYS A 120 4.13 0.53 -4.30
CA CYS A 120 5.03 -0.56 -3.91
C CYS A 120 6.42 -0.02 -3.59
N ALA A 121 6.95 -0.37 -2.43
CA ALA A 121 8.27 0.08 -1.96
C ALA A 121 9.42 -0.34 -2.90
N LEU A 122 9.23 -1.37 -3.70
CA LEU A 122 10.22 -1.87 -4.66
C LEU A 122 10.22 -1.12 -6.00
N LEU A 123 9.24 -0.25 -6.25
CA LEU A 123 9.26 0.61 -7.44
C LEU A 123 10.43 1.59 -7.35
N LYS A 124 11.15 1.76 -8.50
CA LYS A 124 12.32 2.66 -8.57
C LYS A 124 11.97 4.07 -8.07
N GLY A 125 12.77 4.61 -7.17
CA GLY A 125 12.58 5.94 -6.59
C GLY A 125 11.65 6.01 -5.38
N ILE A 126 10.76 5.06 -5.17
CA ILE A 126 9.83 5.07 -4.03
C ILE A 126 10.57 4.82 -2.72
N MET A 127 11.50 3.88 -2.67
CA MET A 127 12.31 3.62 -1.48
C MET A 127 13.05 4.87 -1.00
N THR A 128 13.63 5.64 -1.91
CA THR A 128 14.33 6.89 -1.57
C THR A 128 13.38 7.92 -0.95
N ILE A 129 12.16 8.04 -1.49
CA ILE A 129 11.15 8.97 -0.96
C ILE A 129 10.67 8.52 0.42
N LEU A 130 10.37 7.24 0.61
CA LEU A 130 9.91 6.69 1.88
C LEU A 130 10.98 6.83 2.97
N TRP A 131 12.24 6.53 2.66
CA TRP A 131 13.36 6.72 3.57
C TRP A 131 13.52 8.20 3.95
N ARG A 132 13.50 9.11 2.98
CA ARG A 132 13.62 10.54 3.23
C ARG A 132 12.50 11.06 4.12
N ASN A 133 11.25 10.69 3.86
CA ASN A 133 10.10 11.13 4.67
C ASN A 133 10.15 10.55 6.08
N ARG A 134 10.56 9.30 6.25
CA ARG A 134 10.72 8.69 7.56
C ARG A 134 11.84 9.34 8.38
N TRP A 135 12.95 9.74 7.72
CA TRP A 135 14.03 10.48 8.36
C TRP A 135 13.60 11.87 8.80
N LEU A 136 12.86 12.58 7.95
CA LEU A 136 12.38 13.94 8.25
C LEU A 136 11.33 13.96 9.36
N SER A 137 10.52 12.91 9.50
CA SER A 137 9.42 12.87 10.47
C SER A 137 9.82 12.31 11.85
N ARG A 138 10.89 11.51 11.95
CA ARG A 138 11.25 10.80 13.19
C ARG A 138 12.66 11.05 13.69
N GLY A 139 13.48 11.81 12.97
CA GLY A 139 14.91 11.90 13.24
C GLY A 139 15.64 10.57 12.99
N PRO A 140 16.97 10.52 13.17
CA PRO A 140 17.72 9.28 13.08
C PRO A 140 17.16 8.27 14.11
N PRO A 141 16.98 6.99 13.73
CA PRO A 141 16.54 5.99 14.68
C PRO A 141 17.56 5.90 15.81
N HIS A 142 17.15 6.27 17.01
CA HIS A 142 17.94 5.95 18.19
C HIS A 142 18.01 4.43 18.28
N CYS A 143 19.23 3.87 18.28
CA CYS A 143 19.41 2.47 18.59
C CYS A 143 18.82 2.22 19.99
N PRO A 144 17.79 1.37 20.13
CA PRO A 144 17.26 1.06 21.45
C PRO A 144 18.33 0.26 22.20
N GLY A 145 19.03 0.89 23.11
CA GLY A 145 19.98 0.19 23.99
C GLY A 145 21.26 0.92 24.35
N HIS A 146 21.59 2.07 23.75
CA HIS A 146 22.78 2.81 24.17
C HIS A 146 22.62 4.34 24.08
N PRO A 147 22.23 5.01 25.18
CA PRO A 147 22.14 6.49 25.22
C PRO A 147 23.49 7.22 25.23
N SER A 148 24.61 6.51 25.15
CA SER A 148 25.94 7.10 25.35
C SER A 148 27.02 6.64 24.36
N LEU A 149 26.68 6.12 23.18
CA LEU A 149 27.69 5.84 22.17
C LEU A 149 27.97 7.08 21.32
N PRO A 150 29.23 7.47 21.17
CA PRO A 150 29.61 8.57 20.28
C PRO A 150 29.28 8.23 18.81
N PRO A 151 29.11 9.24 17.95
CA PRO A 151 28.62 9.07 16.57
C PRO A 151 29.57 8.29 15.63
N ASP A 152 30.72 7.83 16.12
CA ASP A 152 31.70 7.14 15.29
C ASP A 152 31.86 5.64 15.60
N SER A 153 31.00 5.05 16.41
CA SER A 153 31.07 3.62 16.67
C SER A 153 30.61 2.78 15.47
N SER A 154 31.55 2.11 14.83
CA SER A 154 31.37 1.22 13.65
C SER A 154 30.45 0.01 13.87
N ARG A 155 29.60 0.03 14.89
CA ARG A 155 28.67 -1.07 15.26
C ARG A 155 27.18 -0.75 15.12
N CYS A 156 26.80 0.46 14.73
CA CYS A 156 25.41 0.80 14.43
C CYS A 156 25.13 0.67 12.93
N CYS A 157 24.22 -0.19 12.58
CA CYS A 157 23.64 -0.43 11.25
C CYS A 157 24.21 -1.62 10.48
N VAL A 158 23.83 -2.81 10.89
CA VAL A 158 23.83 -4.00 10.02
C VAL A 158 22.52 -4.05 9.23
N LEU A 159 22.25 -3.00 8.45
CA LEU A 159 21.24 -3.05 7.40
C LEU A 159 21.95 -2.79 6.07
N PRO A 160 21.76 -3.62 5.05
CA PRO A 160 22.38 -3.39 3.75
C PRO A 160 21.92 -2.05 3.20
N LEU A 161 22.85 -1.15 2.97
CA LEU A 161 22.60 0.12 2.29
C LEU A 161 22.31 -0.17 0.81
N PRO A 162 21.33 0.53 0.20
CA PRO A 162 21.14 0.44 -1.23
C PRO A 162 22.43 0.81 -1.96
N SER A 163 22.75 0.09 -3.04
CA SER A 163 23.94 0.27 -3.86
C SER A 163 24.08 1.74 -4.28
N GLY A 164 25.15 2.38 -3.84
CA GLY A 164 25.46 3.80 -4.16
C GLY A 164 25.55 4.75 -2.96
N LEU A 165 25.25 4.30 -1.73
CA LEU A 165 25.48 5.09 -0.52
C LEU A 165 26.67 4.52 0.25
N SER A 166 27.72 5.31 0.43
CA SER A 166 28.84 4.95 1.28
C SER A 166 28.55 5.24 2.75
N TYR A 167 29.15 4.48 3.65
CA TYR A 167 29.02 4.63 5.11
C TYR A 167 29.42 6.04 5.61
N GLU A 168 30.35 6.69 4.92
CA GLU A 168 30.86 8.03 5.24
C GLU A 168 29.80 9.13 5.09
N ALA A 169 28.84 8.95 4.17
CA ALA A 169 27.74 9.89 3.99
C ALA A 169 26.75 9.92 5.16
N CYS A 170 26.64 8.84 5.92
CA CYS A 170 25.79 8.76 7.11
C CYS A 170 26.41 9.46 8.33
N ALA A 171 27.74 9.44 8.46
CA ALA A 171 28.44 9.97 9.63
C ALA A 171 28.61 11.51 9.58
N SER A 172 28.66 12.10 8.40
CA SER A 172 28.96 13.53 8.22
C SER A 172 27.75 14.46 8.20
N GLY A 173 26.54 13.95 8.16
CA GLY A 173 25.31 14.77 8.08
C GLY A 173 25.20 15.64 6.80
N ASN A 174 26.12 15.48 5.87
CA ASN A 174 26.25 16.33 4.68
C ASN A 174 25.93 15.53 3.41
N THR A 175 24.64 15.30 3.16
CA THR A 175 24.17 14.73 1.90
C THR A 175 24.09 15.83 0.83
N GLN A 176 25.21 16.21 0.27
CA GLN A 176 25.21 16.78 -1.07
C GLN A 176 25.08 15.61 -2.06
N VAL A 177 23.92 15.48 -2.69
CA VAL A 177 23.72 14.60 -3.82
C VAL A 177 24.53 15.16 -4.97
N GLY A 178 25.73 14.60 -5.19
CA GLY A 178 26.52 14.89 -6.36
C GLY A 178 25.80 14.39 -7.61
N ASP A 179 25.67 15.28 -8.56
CA ASP A 179 25.17 15.05 -9.92
C ASP A 179 26.02 13.95 -10.59
N LEU A 180 25.49 12.72 -10.68
CA LEU A 180 26.12 11.64 -11.42
C LEU A 180 25.84 11.86 -12.89
N GLY A 181 26.80 12.52 -13.55
CA GLY A 181 26.86 12.73 -14.98
C GLY A 181 26.59 11.46 -15.79
N ARG A 182 25.86 11.67 -16.88
CA ARG A 182 25.61 10.69 -17.94
C ARG A 182 26.94 10.23 -18.55
N GLY A 183 27.13 8.97 -18.56
CA GLY A 183 28.06 8.24 -19.41
C GLY A 183 27.35 7.01 -19.96
#